data_e754f148aa95f95841989e8da0041300
#
_entry.id   e754f148aa95f95841989e8da0041300
#
_cell.length_a   1.000
_cell.length_b   1.000
_cell.length_c   1.000
_cell.angle_alpha   90.00
_cell.angle_beta   90.00
_cell.angle_gamma   90.00
#
_symmetry.space_group_name_H-M   'P 1'
#
loop_
_entity.id
_entity.type
_entity.pdbx_description
1 polymer ?
#
loop_
_entity_poly.entity_id
_entity_poly.type
_entity_poly.pdbx_seq_one_letter_code
_entity_poly.pdbx_strand_id
1 'polypeptide(L)'
;MKSLHGNTHGLKPNQLRRIEKLYQRRIPPHQIVTPEFARQLSELSHETNRQIGALVDRKGYVEYVIVGDAKRIELPDFKRVRVAGDRFRGLRCIHTHLRGEELTRDDLTDLALLRLDLMAAINVEAGTGLPGIVRSAHLLPSTAHDLKTNGEGKSFAFLDPAVASQLDVDFLALIEALESEMARQRRPTHRATNADRVILVNVSTGPIAEAEDSIAELRQLAQSAGVIVLDEMIQRRGSIDPRTILGKGKLDELLIRAMQLGADAIIFDRELQAAQVRLISDATDLKVIDRSQLILDIFAQRAQSHEGKIQVELAQLKYMLPRLVMGQNSAFSRLAGGIGGRGPGETKLETDRRRVRDRIHRLEKELASQAKRREQRRKERLRREVPTISIVGYTNAGKSTLLNALTASNVLAESRMFATLDPTTRRLRLPREREVIINDTVGFIRDLPPDLLAAFRSTLEEIAGSRLLIHVIDASNSRWPQQIASVDRILAELEVNQIPRLLVFNKADLVDARELEAMLRHVSIESGSEPIGHFRDECKFVRIPARSNRRNIVRSHFETRILQLIEPEWQLDRVYKNEPSSPFHFNDRQRAECVCWVSCWFPSGGFRRLPNLRSALAS
;
A
#
# COMPACT_ATOMS: atom_id res chain seq x y z
N MET A 1 -6.90 -48.40 2.64
CA MET A 1 -6.67 -48.09 4.06
C MET A 1 -6.38 -46.61 4.17
N LYS A 2 -7.01 -45.88 5.10
CA LYS A 2 -6.65 -44.48 5.37
C LYS A 2 -5.26 -44.46 6.00
N SER A 3 -4.34 -43.65 5.51
CA SER A 3 -2.95 -43.57 6.01
C SER A 3 -2.85 -42.70 7.26
N LEU A 4 -1.92 -43.02 8.16
CA LEU A 4 -1.55 -42.14 9.28
C LEU A 4 -0.74 -40.95 8.75
N HIS A 5 -0.94 -39.80 9.34
CA HIS A 5 -0.27 -38.54 9.00
C HIS A 5 0.72 -38.13 10.11
N GLY A 6 1.74 -37.35 9.74
CA GLY A 6 2.73 -36.82 10.69
C GLY A 6 3.88 -37.79 10.97
N ASN A 7 4.48 -37.67 12.16
CA ASN A 7 5.71 -38.37 12.52
C ASN A 7 5.43 -39.79 13.04
N THR A 8 5.40 -40.77 12.15
CA THR A 8 5.24 -42.19 12.50
C THR A 8 6.56 -42.95 12.67
N HIS A 9 7.70 -42.28 12.44
CA HIS A 9 9.03 -42.92 12.50
C HIS A 9 9.37 -43.38 13.94
N GLY A 10 9.83 -44.61 14.09
CA GLY A 10 10.21 -45.20 15.40
C GLY A 10 9.06 -45.78 16.22
N LEU A 11 7.81 -45.76 15.73
CA LEU A 11 6.70 -46.47 16.37
C LEU A 11 6.72 -47.95 16.05
N LYS A 12 6.37 -48.78 17.06
CA LYS A 12 6.29 -50.25 16.87
C LYS A 12 5.05 -50.60 16.02
N PRO A 13 5.10 -51.70 15.22
CA PRO A 13 3.99 -52.13 14.37
C PRO A 13 2.64 -52.29 15.12
N ASN A 14 2.68 -52.72 16.37
CA ASN A 14 1.50 -52.86 17.20
C ASN A 14 0.91 -51.47 17.56
N GLN A 15 1.75 -50.48 17.86
CA GLN A 15 1.32 -49.13 18.15
C GLN A 15 0.67 -48.51 16.91
N LEU A 16 1.26 -48.64 15.74
CA LEU A 16 0.70 -48.20 14.48
C LEU A 16 -0.72 -48.77 14.24
N ARG A 17 -0.83 -50.10 14.37
CA ARG A 17 -2.15 -50.76 14.23
C ARG A 17 -3.18 -50.26 15.23
N ARG A 18 -2.79 -49.94 16.45
CA ARG A 18 -3.72 -49.39 17.48
C ARG A 18 -4.13 -47.96 17.15
N ILE A 19 -3.21 -47.15 16.64
CA ILE A 19 -3.51 -45.78 16.19
C ILE A 19 -4.43 -45.82 14.95
N GLU A 20 -4.19 -46.72 14.00
CA GLU A 20 -5.04 -46.89 12.81
C GLU A 20 -6.49 -47.28 13.18
N LYS A 21 -6.72 -48.00 14.28
CA LYS A 21 -8.06 -48.33 14.75
C LYS A 21 -8.91 -47.12 15.14
N LEU A 22 -8.30 -45.95 15.38
CA LEU A 22 -9.02 -44.71 15.61
C LEU A 22 -9.91 -44.32 14.41
N TYR A 23 -9.54 -44.71 13.18
CA TYR A 23 -10.38 -44.48 11.99
C TYR A 23 -11.73 -45.19 12.02
N GLN A 24 -11.84 -46.27 12.82
CA GLN A 24 -13.08 -47.05 12.94
C GLN A 24 -14.03 -46.47 13.99
N ARG A 25 -13.59 -45.44 14.71
CA ARG A 25 -14.40 -44.81 15.77
C ARG A 25 -15.33 -43.79 15.19
N ARG A 26 -16.47 -43.63 15.86
CA ARG A 26 -17.46 -42.63 15.53
C ARG A 26 -17.84 -41.86 16.79
N ILE A 27 -17.80 -40.53 16.72
CA ILE A 27 -18.19 -39.64 17.79
C ILE A 27 -19.61 -39.12 17.48
N PRO A 28 -20.55 -39.13 18.42
CA PRO A 28 -21.86 -38.55 18.16
C PRO A 28 -21.76 -37.11 17.65
N PRO A 29 -22.55 -36.72 16.63
CA PRO A 29 -22.43 -35.39 16.00
C PRO A 29 -22.60 -34.21 16.96
N HIS A 30 -23.41 -34.34 18.01
CA HIS A 30 -23.65 -33.28 18.98
C HIS A 30 -22.55 -33.16 20.06
N GLN A 31 -21.68 -34.17 20.22
CA GLN A 31 -20.62 -34.15 21.22
C GLN A 31 -19.30 -33.67 20.63
N ILE A 32 -18.50 -32.91 21.38
CA ILE A 32 -17.14 -32.52 20.99
C ILE A 32 -16.24 -33.76 20.97
N VAL A 33 -16.24 -34.51 22.05
CA VAL A 33 -15.47 -35.76 22.22
C VAL A 33 -16.22 -36.70 23.18
N THR A 34 -16.13 -38.02 22.97
CA THR A 34 -16.66 -38.98 23.92
C THR A 34 -15.60 -39.38 24.95
N PRO A 35 -16.00 -39.78 26.19
CA PRO A 35 -15.05 -40.27 27.20
C PRO A 35 -14.19 -41.44 26.70
N GLU A 36 -14.79 -42.37 25.94
CA GLU A 36 -14.08 -43.53 25.37
C GLU A 36 -13.05 -43.13 24.35
N PHE A 37 -13.36 -42.14 23.48
CA PHE A 37 -12.42 -41.66 22.49
C PHE A 37 -11.29 -40.86 23.14
N ALA A 38 -11.61 -40.01 24.12
CA ALA A 38 -10.62 -39.29 24.91
C ALA A 38 -9.65 -40.24 25.60
N ARG A 39 -10.17 -41.29 26.23
CA ARG A 39 -9.34 -42.31 26.88
C ARG A 39 -8.42 -43.01 25.91
N GLN A 40 -8.89 -43.43 24.74
CA GLN A 40 -8.06 -44.08 23.73
C GLN A 40 -6.95 -43.18 23.20
N LEU A 41 -7.25 -41.92 22.91
CA LEU A 41 -6.24 -40.96 22.50
C LEU A 41 -5.19 -40.78 23.59
N SER A 42 -5.60 -40.62 24.85
CA SER A 42 -4.71 -40.38 25.98
C SER A 42 -3.80 -41.58 26.25
N GLU A 43 -4.36 -42.82 26.29
CA GLU A 43 -3.58 -44.05 26.47
C GLU A 43 -2.54 -44.23 25.35
N LEU A 44 -2.92 -43.99 24.08
CA LEU A 44 -2.00 -44.08 22.94
C LEU A 44 -0.92 -42.99 22.99
N SER A 45 -1.30 -41.79 23.38
CA SER A 45 -0.37 -40.68 23.52
C SER A 45 0.64 -40.92 24.65
N HIS A 46 0.19 -41.41 25.77
CA HIS A 46 1.05 -41.79 26.90
C HIS A 46 2.02 -42.92 26.53
N GLU A 47 1.51 -44.02 25.89
CA GLU A 47 2.31 -45.15 25.47
C GLU A 47 3.41 -44.77 24.46
N THR A 48 3.11 -43.84 23.55
CA THR A 48 4.04 -43.43 22.48
C THR A 48 4.90 -42.24 22.88
N ASN A 49 4.58 -41.56 23.97
CA ASN A 49 5.14 -40.27 24.38
C ASN A 49 5.07 -39.23 23.27
N ARG A 50 3.95 -39.23 22.54
CA ARG A 50 3.70 -38.30 21.42
C ARG A 50 2.26 -37.77 21.51
N GLN A 51 2.10 -36.56 21.03
CA GLN A 51 0.75 -36.01 20.82
C GLN A 51 0.08 -36.78 19.67
N ILE A 52 -1.17 -37.20 19.89
CA ILE A 52 -1.99 -37.88 18.89
C ILE A 52 -3.24 -37.06 18.68
N GLY A 53 -3.60 -36.81 17.43
CA GLY A 53 -4.77 -36.04 17.06
C GLY A 53 -5.64 -36.76 16.03
N ALA A 54 -6.89 -36.37 16.00
CA ALA A 54 -7.87 -36.81 15.02
C ALA A 54 -8.66 -35.62 14.49
N LEU A 55 -8.87 -35.57 13.20
CA LEU A 55 -9.83 -34.67 12.58
C LEU A 55 -11.12 -35.44 12.32
N VAL A 56 -12.20 -34.94 12.89
CA VAL A 56 -13.50 -35.57 12.88
C VAL A 56 -14.50 -34.70 12.15
N ASP A 57 -15.24 -35.26 11.21
CA ASP A 57 -16.27 -34.55 10.46
C ASP A 57 -17.54 -34.30 11.35
N ARG A 58 -18.48 -33.50 10.81
CA ARG A 58 -19.76 -33.21 11.51
C ARG A 58 -20.66 -34.40 11.68
N LYS A 59 -20.44 -35.48 10.90
CA LYS A 59 -21.18 -36.74 11.04
C LYS A 59 -20.56 -37.67 12.09
N GLY A 60 -19.39 -37.27 12.61
CA GLY A 60 -18.67 -37.97 13.65
C GLY A 60 -17.66 -39.00 13.16
N TYR A 61 -17.38 -39.08 11.86
CA TYR A 61 -16.36 -39.96 11.31
C TYR A 61 -14.95 -39.36 11.43
N VAL A 62 -14.00 -40.20 11.81
CA VAL A 62 -12.58 -39.80 11.82
C VAL A 62 -12.05 -39.81 10.39
N GLU A 63 -11.72 -38.60 9.88
CA GLU A 63 -11.19 -38.41 8.53
C GLU A 63 -9.68 -38.53 8.49
N TYR A 64 -8.98 -37.98 9.49
CA TYR A 64 -7.52 -38.02 9.59
C TYR A 64 -7.10 -38.38 11.00
N VAL A 65 -6.03 -39.20 11.10
CA VAL A 65 -5.33 -39.48 12.35
C VAL A 65 -3.90 -39.01 12.20
N ILE A 66 -3.43 -38.26 13.18
CA ILE A 66 -2.19 -37.50 13.10
C ILE A 66 -1.32 -37.87 14.30
N VAL A 67 -0.05 -38.12 14.06
CA VAL A 67 0.95 -38.39 15.09
C VAL A 67 1.96 -37.25 15.09
N GLY A 68 1.99 -36.50 16.19
CA GLY A 68 2.93 -35.41 16.41
C GLY A 68 4.25 -35.87 17.03
N ASP A 69 4.92 -34.94 17.65
CA ASP A 69 6.02 -35.20 18.59
C ASP A 69 5.53 -35.02 20.05
N ALA A 70 6.45 -34.93 21.00
CA ALA A 70 6.09 -34.75 22.42
C ALA A 70 5.60 -33.34 22.78
N LYS A 71 5.68 -32.37 21.85
CA LYS A 71 5.39 -30.94 22.11
C LYS A 71 4.35 -30.36 21.19
N ARG A 72 4.20 -30.89 19.98
CA ARG A 72 3.32 -30.33 18.95
C ARG A 72 2.80 -31.41 18.02
N ILE A 73 1.68 -31.09 17.42
CA ILE A 73 1.08 -31.84 16.34
C ILE A 73 1.16 -31.00 15.05
N GLU A 74 1.54 -31.63 13.94
CA GLU A 74 1.55 -30.97 12.62
C GLU A 74 0.37 -31.50 11.82
N LEU A 75 -0.61 -30.62 11.58
CA LEU A 75 -1.77 -30.98 10.79
C LEU A 75 -1.36 -31.24 9.33
N PRO A 76 -1.98 -32.19 8.63
CA PRO A 76 -1.65 -32.50 7.25
C PRO A 76 -1.93 -31.30 6.36
N ASP A 77 -1.09 -31.15 5.31
CA ASP A 77 -1.30 -30.13 4.30
C ASP A 77 -2.57 -30.48 3.50
N PHE A 78 -3.68 -29.97 4.01
CA PHE A 78 -4.91 -30.01 3.24
C PHE A 78 -4.70 -29.05 2.06
N LYS A 79 -4.70 -29.58 0.82
CA LYS A 79 -4.84 -28.69 -0.36
C LYS A 79 -5.89 -27.66 -0.02
N ARG A 80 -5.44 -26.44 0.18
CA ARG A 80 -6.23 -25.33 0.72
C ARG A 80 -7.45 -25.11 -0.17
N VAL A 81 -8.55 -25.77 0.18
CA VAL A 81 -9.83 -25.54 -0.48
C VAL A 81 -10.31 -24.19 0.02
N ARG A 82 -10.54 -23.24 -0.88
CA ARG A 82 -11.19 -21.98 -0.54
C ARG A 82 -12.57 -22.30 0.04
N VAL A 83 -12.65 -22.44 1.34
CA VAL A 83 -13.93 -22.51 2.03
C VAL A 83 -14.57 -21.13 1.90
N ALA A 84 -15.84 -21.10 1.49
CA ALA A 84 -16.58 -19.85 1.45
C ALA A 84 -16.45 -19.16 2.81
N GLY A 85 -16.12 -17.87 2.80
CA GLY A 85 -15.72 -17.17 4.02
C GLY A 85 -16.79 -17.09 5.13
N ASP A 86 -17.99 -17.59 4.87
CA ASP A 86 -19.16 -17.69 5.77
C ASP A 86 -19.35 -19.08 6.39
N ARG A 87 -18.46 -20.05 6.08
CA ARG A 87 -18.53 -21.40 6.58
C ARG A 87 -17.21 -21.87 7.17
N PHE A 88 -17.31 -22.78 8.12
CA PHE A 88 -16.18 -23.57 8.59
C PHE A 88 -15.90 -24.76 7.66
N ARG A 89 -14.79 -25.46 7.91
CA ARG A 89 -14.35 -26.58 7.07
C ARG A 89 -15.19 -27.84 7.23
N GLY A 90 -15.98 -27.91 8.28
CA GLY A 90 -16.73 -29.12 8.62
C GLY A 90 -15.89 -30.16 9.35
N LEU A 91 -14.76 -29.76 9.95
CA LEU A 91 -13.86 -30.64 10.71
C LEU A 91 -13.56 -30.04 12.08
N ARG A 92 -13.65 -30.83 13.14
CA ARG A 92 -13.11 -30.52 14.48
C ARG A 92 -11.82 -31.28 14.71
N CYS A 93 -10.83 -30.62 15.32
CA CYS A 93 -9.57 -31.25 15.73
C CYS A 93 -9.64 -31.63 17.19
N ILE A 94 -9.35 -32.88 17.50
CA ILE A 94 -9.25 -33.41 18.87
C ILE A 94 -7.85 -33.98 18.99
N HIS A 95 -7.03 -33.45 19.91
CA HIS A 95 -5.64 -33.91 20.09
C HIS A 95 -5.26 -33.92 21.56
N THR A 96 -4.10 -34.46 21.88
CA THR A 96 -3.64 -34.67 23.26
C THR A 96 -2.48 -33.74 23.58
N HIS A 97 -2.44 -33.24 24.83
CA HIS A 97 -1.31 -32.54 25.43
C HIS A 97 -0.70 -33.38 26.54
N LEU A 98 0.62 -33.62 26.51
CA LEU A 98 1.31 -34.52 27.44
C LEU A 98 1.78 -33.85 28.73
N ARG A 99 1.80 -32.52 28.79
CA ARG A 99 2.36 -31.75 29.90
C ARG A 99 1.37 -30.85 30.59
N GLY A 100 0.08 -31.02 30.34
CA GLY A 100 -0.97 -30.21 30.93
C GLY A 100 -1.04 -28.78 30.37
N GLU A 101 -0.44 -28.54 29.22
CA GLU A 101 -0.45 -27.23 28.56
C GLU A 101 -1.88 -26.81 28.19
N GLU A 102 -2.11 -25.51 28.16
CA GLU A 102 -3.31 -24.93 27.55
C GLU A 102 -3.21 -25.03 26.01
N LEU A 103 -4.28 -24.67 25.30
CA LEU A 103 -4.23 -24.54 23.84
C LEU A 103 -3.10 -23.57 23.47
N THR A 104 -2.16 -24.07 22.68
CA THR A 104 -0.99 -23.30 22.28
C THR A 104 -1.35 -22.29 21.21
N ARG A 105 -0.45 -21.34 20.97
CA ARG A 105 -0.63 -20.40 19.88
C ARG A 105 -0.62 -21.09 18.51
N ASP A 106 0.16 -22.16 18.35
CA ASP A 106 0.19 -22.96 17.13
C ASP A 106 -1.17 -23.65 16.90
N ASP A 107 -1.81 -24.18 17.95
CA ASP A 107 -3.17 -24.78 17.87
C ASP A 107 -4.21 -23.75 17.43
N LEU A 108 -4.17 -22.55 18.01
CA LEU A 108 -5.10 -21.48 17.66
C LEU A 108 -4.85 -20.96 16.22
N THR A 109 -3.61 -20.94 15.79
CA THR A 109 -3.24 -20.58 14.41
C THR A 109 -3.78 -21.63 13.44
N ASP A 110 -3.63 -22.93 13.73
CA ASP A 110 -4.15 -24.01 12.91
C ASP A 110 -5.69 -23.99 12.88
N LEU A 111 -6.35 -23.75 14.02
CA LEU A 111 -7.80 -23.56 14.08
C LEU A 111 -8.27 -22.46 13.11
N ALA A 112 -7.55 -21.34 13.08
CA ALA A 112 -7.89 -20.20 12.21
C ALA A 112 -7.54 -20.46 10.75
N LEU A 113 -6.30 -20.87 10.45
CA LEU A 113 -5.80 -21.03 9.08
C LEU A 113 -6.54 -22.14 8.32
N LEU A 114 -6.87 -23.23 9.01
CA LEU A 114 -7.62 -24.34 8.43
C LEU A 114 -9.14 -24.14 8.53
N ARG A 115 -9.59 -23.06 9.22
CA ARG A 115 -11.01 -22.79 9.49
C ARG A 115 -11.73 -23.99 10.08
N LEU A 116 -11.08 -24.63 11.02
CA LEU A 116 -11.69 -25.78 11.70
C LEU A 116 -12.94 -25.32 12.48
N ASP A 117 -13.88 -26.21 12.62
CA ASP A 117 -15.09 -25.97 13.38
C ASP A 117 -14.76 -25.71 14.86
N LEU A 118 -13.84 -26.52 15.41
CA LEU A 118 -13.40 -26.45 16.79
C LEU A 118 -12.03 -27.11 16.95
N MET A 119 -11.24 -26.63 17.92
CA MET A 119 -10.00 -27.26 18.39
C MET A 119 -10.19 -27.70 19.85
N ALA A 120 -9.91 -28.96 20.15
CA ALA A 120 -9.99 -29.52 21.49
C ALA A 120 -8.70 -30.23 21.88
N ALA A 121 -8.08 -29.82 22.97
CA ALA A 121 -6.88 -30.45 23.53
C ALA A 121 -7.24 -31.21 24.80
N ILE A 122 -6.90 -32.49 24.85
CA ILE A 122 -7.09 -33.38 25.99
C ILE A 122 -5.80 -33.46 26.78
N ASN A 123 -5.77 -33.02 28.02
CA ASN A 123 -4.62 -33.21 28.87
C ASN A 123 -4.47 -34.69 29.27
N VAL A 124 -3.27 -35.24 29.08
CA VAL A 124 -2.93 -36.60 29.49
C VAL A 124 -2.28 -36.56 30.86
N GLU A 125 -2.82 -37.31 31.80
CA GLU A 125 -2.24 -37.44 33.14
C GLU A 125 -0.92 -38.25 33.08
N ALA A 126 0.18 -37.61 33.45
CA ALA A 126 1.53 -38.17 33.28
C ALA A 126 1.74 -39.51 34.00
N GLY A 127 1.07 -39.74 35.14
CA GLY A 127 1.24 -40.96 35.93
C GLY A 127 0.36 -42.14 35.49
N THR A 128 -0.83 -41.85 34.98
CA THR A 128 -1.87 -42.85 34.69
C THR A 128 -2.13 -43.05 33.19
N GLY A 129 -1.79 -42.06 32.37
CA GLY A 129 -2.15 -42.02 30.95
C GLY A 129 -3.67 -41.83 30.72
N LEU A 130 -4.44 -41.49 31.76
CA LEU A 130 -5.87 -41.22 31.67
C LEU A 130 -6.13 -39.80 31.11
N PRO A 131 -7.31 -39.59 30.50
CA PRO A 131 -7.70 -38.27 30.06
C PRO A 131 -8.05 -37.37 31.24
N GLY A 132 -7.42 -36.20 31.32
CA GLY A 132 -7.77 -35.15 32.25
C GLY A 132 -8.75 -34.14 31.65
N ILE A 133 -8.48 -32.86 31.90
CA ILE A 133 -9.30 -31.75 31.43
C ILE A 133 -9.17 -31.59 29.90
N VAL A 134 -10.29 -31.36 29.25
CA VAL A 134 -10.40 -30.98 27.85
C VAL A 134 -10.55 -29.47 27.77
N ARG A 135 -9.70 -28.82 27.00
CA ARG A 135 -9.78 -27.39 26.67
C ARG A 135 -10.14 -27.22 25.21
N SER A 136 -11.17 -26.45 24.96
CA SER A 136 -11.66 -26.27 23.59
C SER A 136 -11.79 -24.81 23.23
N ALA A 137 -11.53 -24.49 21.96
CA ALA A 137 -11.70 -23.15 21.41
C ALA A 137 -12.32 -23.19 20.01
N HIS A 138 -13.05 -22.15 19.67
CA HIS A 138 -13.58 -21.91 18.34
C HIS A 138 -13.33 -20.47 17.88
N LEU A 139 -13.44 -20.23 16.58
CA LEU A 139 -13.35 -18.88 16.01
C LEU A 139 -14.59 -18.07 16.34
N LEU A 140 -14.39 -16.79 16.63
CA LEU A 140 -15.48 -15.82 16.77
C LEU A 140 -15.73 -15.13 15.43
N PRO A 141 -17.00 -14.88 15.06
CA PRO A 141 -17.34 -13.92 14.03
C PRO A 141 -16.83 -12.53 14.44
N SER A 142 -16.07 -11.85 13.62
CA SER A 142 -15.55 -10.50 13.94
C SER A 142 -15.74 -9.55 12.79
N THR A 143 -16.14 -8.31 13.10
CA THR A 143 -16.22 -7.21 12.13
C THR A 143 -14.97 -6.35 12.19
N ALA A 144 -14.70 -5.59 11.10
CA ALA A 144 -13.61 -4.62 11.08
C ALA A 144 -13.75 -3.54 12.17
N HIS A 145 -14.97 -3.30 12.65
CA HIS A 145 -15.26 -2.35 13.73
C HIS A 145 -14.85 -2.92 15.10
N ASP A 146 -15.14 -4.20 15.36
CA ASP A 146 -14.82 -4.87 16.64
C ASP A 146 -13.31 -4.96 16.84
N LEU A 147 -12.55 -5.16 15.75
CA LEU A 147 -11.09 -5.21 15.77
C LEU A 147 -10.44 -3.85 16.08
N LYS A 148 -11.11 -2.73 15.74
CA LYS A 148 -10.61 -1.36 15.99
C LYS A 148 -10.91 -0.85 17.39
N THR A 149 -12.06 -1.23 17.96
CA THR A 149 -12.51 -0.69 19.26
C THR A 149 -11.91 -1.39 20.46
N ASN A 150 -11.51 -2.65 20.34
CA ASN A 150 -11.08 -3.47 21.49
C ASN A 150 -9.58 -3.76 21.56
N GLY A 151 -8.69 -3.08 20.84
CA GLY A 151 -7.23 -3.20 20.92
C GLY A 151 -6.61 -4.62 20.92
N GLU A 152 -7.36 -5.58 21.44
CA GLU A 152 -7.17 -7.03 21.44
C GLU A 152 -8.49 -7.69 21.04
N GLY A 153 -8.90 -7.55 19.79
CA GLY A 153 -10.07 -8.27 19.28
C GLY A 153 -9.90 -9.76 19.52
N LYS A 154 -10.67 -10.33 20.46
CA LYS A 154 -10.63 -11.77 20.73
C LYS A 154 -11.08 -12.50 19.47
N SER A 155 -10.12 -13.09 18.76
CA SER A 155 -10.38 -13.89 17.55
C SER A 155 -10.96 -15.26 17.89
N PHE A 156 -10.82 -15.67 19.15
CA PHE A 156 -11.18 -16.99 19.66
C PHE A 156 -12.06 -16.85 20.90
N ALA A 157 -13.02 -17.76 21.03
CA ALA A 157 -13.69 -18.04 22.30
C ALA A 157 -13.23 -19.40 22.83
N PHE A 158 -13.01 -19.44 24.13
CA PHE A 158 -12.66 -20.65 24.82
C PHE A 158 -13.92 -21.16 25.56
N LEU A 159 -14.17 -22.45 25.42
CA LEU A 159 -15.21 -23.12 26.21
C LEU A 159 -14.68 -23.41 27.62
N ASP A 160 -15.59 -23.53 28.59
CA ASP A 160 -15.20 -23.84 29.96
C ASP A 160 -14.48 -25.20 30.02
N PRO A 161 -13.29 -25.26 30.63
CA PRO A 161 -12.53 -26.50 30.74
C PRO A 161 -13.29 -27.54 31.56
N ALA A 162 -13.48 -28.73 31.02
CA ALA A 162 -14.19 -29.81 31.69
C ALA A 162 -13.59 -31.16 31.31
N VAL A 163 -13.86 -32.21 32.10
CA VAL A 163 -13.55 -33.59 31.71
C VAL A 163 -14.52 -34.05 30.60
N ALA A 164 -14.06 -34.96 29.74
CA ALA A 164 -14.84 -35.40 28.57
C ALA A 164 -16.28 -35.86 28.88
N SER A 165 -16.54 -36.38 30.10
CA SER A 165 -17.87 -36.79 30.54
C SER A 165 -18.79 -35.65 31.01
N GLN A 166 -18.24 -34.46 31.23
CA GLN A 166 -18.94 -33.26 31.73
C GLN A 166 -19.03 -32.15 30.66
N LEU A 167 -18.58 -32.39 29.43
CA LEU A 167 -18.74 -31.47 28.34
C LEU A 167 -20.20 -31.42 27.88
N ASP A 168 -20.97 -30.48 28.41
CA ASP A 168 -22.38 -30.27 28.08
C ASP A 168 -22.56 -29.16 27.03
N VAL A 169 -21.96 -29.36 25.87
CA VAL A 169 -22.05 -28.44 24.74
C VAL A 169 -22.54 -29.19 23.51
N ASP A 170 -23.67 -28.76 22.95
CA ASP A 170 -24.10 -29.25 21.64
C ASP A 170 -23.23 -28.65 20.55
N PHE A 171 -22.28 -29.45 20.06
CA PHE A 171 -21.31 -29.04 19.04
C PHE A 171 -21.96 -28.56 17.73
N LEU A 172 -23.00 -29.28 17.25
CA LEU A 172 -23.63 -28.88 15.98
C LEU A 172 -24.43 -27.60 16.14
N ALA A 173 -25.17 -27.44 17.20
CA ALA A 173 -25.93 -26.22 17.47
C ALA A 173 -25.00 -25.00 17.60
N LEU A 174 -23.85 -25.16 18.28
CA LEU A 174 -22.83 -24.11 18.39
C LEU A 174 -22.33 -23.70 17.02
N ILE A 175 -21.92 -24.65 16.17
CA ILE A 175 -21.35 -24.35 14.86
C ILE A 175 -22.38 -23.73 13.91
N GLU A 176 -23.64 -24.21 13.94
CA GLU A 176 -24.72 -23.62 13.14
C GLU A 176 -25.03 -22.18 13.55
N ALA A 177 -25.01 -21.89 14.85
CA ALA A 177 -25.18 -20.53 15.36
C ALA A 177 -24.07 -19.61 14.91
N LEU A 178 -22.82 -20.05 15.00
CA LEU A 178 -21.63 -19.28 14.54
C LEU A 178 -21.66 -19.03 13.03
N GLU A 179 -21.96 -20.05 12.21
CA GLU A 179 -22.08 -19.89 10.76
C GLU A 179 -23.23 -18.94 10.38
N SER A 180 -24.37 -19.02 11.09
CA SER A 180 -25.49 -18.12 10.90
C SER A 180 -25.13 -16.68 11.21
N GLU A 181 -24.36 -16.46 12.26
CA GLU A 181 -23.88 -15.12 12.63
C GLU A 181 -22.85 -14.59 11.63
N MET A 182 -21.89 -15.40 11.20
CA MET A 182 -20.94 -15.05 10.14
C MET A 182 -21.66 -14.66 8.84
N ALA A 183 -22.70 -15.40 8.46
CA ALA A 183 -23.50 -15.10 7.28
C ALA A 183 -24.31 -13.80 7.44
N ARG A 184 -24.81 -13.47 8.64
CA ARG A 184 -25.50 -12.20 8.92
C ARG A 184 -24.55 -11.00 8.84
N GLN A 185 -23.37 -11.12 9.41
CA GLN A 185 -22.36 -10.05 9.42
C GLN A 185 -21.81 -9.78 8.00
N ARG A 186 -21.81 -10.77 7.11
CA ARG A 186 -21.42 -10.64 5.71
C ARG A 186 -22.53 -10.20 4.78
N ARG A 187 -23.74 -9.85 5.27
CA ARG A 187 -24.83 -9.38 4.39
C ARG A 187 -24.40 -8.15 3.58
N PRO A 188 -24.82 -8.07 2.31
CA PRO A 188 -24.04 -7.55 1.19
C PRO A 188 -24.15 -6.05 1.06
N THR A 189 -23.32 -5.29 1.78
CA THR A 189 -23.08 -3.91 1.39
C THR A 189 -22.10 -3.82 0.21
N HIS A 190 -21.44 -4.92 -0.19
CA HIS A 190 -20.32 -4.86 -1.14
C HIS A 190 -20.26 -5.93 -2.24
N ARG A 191 -21.34 -6.66 -2.52
CA ARG A 191 -21.35 -7.56 -3.69
C ARG A 191 -21.44 -6.85 -5.04
N ALA A 192 -21.58 -5.51 -5.06
CA ALA A 192 -21.72 -4.71 -6.27
C ALA A 192 -20.41 -4.21 -6.88
N THR A 193 -19.28 -4.33 -6.17
CA THR A 193 -17.98 -3.87 -6.69
C THR A 193 -17.03 -5.05 -6.77
N ASN A 194 -16.47 -5.31 -7.97
CA ASN A 194 -15.37 -6.27 -8.22
C ASN A 194 -14.02 -5.79 -7.64
N ALA A 195 -14.03 -4.95 -6.60
CA ALA A 195 -12.82 -4.40 -6.00
C ALA A 195 -12.21 -5.39 -5.01
N ASP A 196 -10.91 -5.65 -5.14
CA ASP A 196 -10.15 -6.47 -4.18
C ASP A 196 -10.18 -5.83 -2.80
N ARG A 197 -10.38 -6.64 -1.75
CA ARG A 197 -10.37 -6.23 -0.35
C ARG A 197 -9.01 -6.50 0.25
N VAL A 198 -8.40 -5.50 0.87
CA VAL A 198 -6.99 -5.58 1.25
C VAL A 198 -6.75 -5.20 2.71
N ILE A 199 -5.68 -5.76 3.30
CA ILE A 199 -5.09 -5.30 4.55
C ILE A 199 -3.76 -4.62 4.22
N LEU A 200 -3.55 -3.44 4.80
CA LEU A 200 -2.31 -2.70 4.66
C LEU A 200 -1.37 -3.05 5.81
N VAL A 201 -0.09 -3.24 5.49
CA VAL A 201 0.94 -3.64 6.47
C VAL A 201 2.14 -2.73 6.37
N ASN A 202 2.48 -2.07 7.48
CA ASN A 202 3.72 -1.31 7.62
C ASN A 202 4.61 -1.95 8.68
N VAL A 203 5.90 -2.11 8.37
CA VAL A 203 6.93 -2.54 9.32
C VAL A 203 8.01 -1.48 9.37
N SER A 204 8.11 -0.79 10.50
CA SER A 204 9.03 0.32 10.71
C SER A 204 10.09 0.00 11.75
N THR A 205 11.31 0.52 11.52
CA THR A 205 12.38 0.57 12.52
C THR A 205 12.52 1.95 13.16
N GLY A 206 11.79 2.94 12.61
CA GLY A 206 11.76 4.34 13.06
C GLY A 206 10.66 4.66 14.07
N PRO A 207 10.41 5.95 14.30
CA PRO A 207 9.32 6.44 15.12
C PRO A 207 7.95 5.96 14.64
N ILE A 208 7.00 5.80 15.57
CA ILE A 208 5.64 5.33 15.24
C ILE A 208 4.90 6.34 14.35
N ALA A 209 5.10 7.64 14.59
CA ALA A 209 4.48 8.71 13.79
C ALA A 209 4.86 8.62 12.29
N GLU A 210 6.11 8.25 11.97
CA GLU A 210 6.53 8.03 10.58
C GLU A 210 5.85 6.81 9.95
N ALA A 211 5.60 5.76 10.75
CA ALA A 211 4.90 4.58 10.28
C ALA A 211 3.41 4.87 10.05
N GLU A 212 2.77 5.66 10.93
CA GLU A 212 1.39 6.12 10.78
C GLU A 212 1.19 6.97 9.53
N ASP A 213 2.10 7.90 9.29
CA ASP A 213 2.08 8.72 8.07
C ASP A 213 2.30 7.87 6.81
N SER A 214 3.23 6.89 6.89
CA SER A 214 3.53 6.02 5.76
C SER A 214 2.34 5.15 5.38
N ILE A 215 1.63 4.60 6.37
CA ILE A 215 0.43 3.79 6.12
C ILE A 215 -0.74 4.67 5.64
N ALA A 216 -0.83 5.93 6.08
CA ALA A 216 -1.81 6.88 5.57
C ALA A 216 -1.58 7.19 4.07
N GLU A 217 -0.31 7.32 3.64
CA GLU A 217 0.04 7.45 2.22
C GLU A 217 -0.29 6.18 1.44
N LEU A 218 0.04 4.99 1.98
CA LEU A 218 -0.30 3.70 1.37
C LEU A 218 -1.81 3.53 1.20
N ARG A 219 -2.61 4.00 2.17
CA ARG A 219 -4.08 4.01 2.08
C ARG A 219 -4.57 4.85 0.91
N GLN A 220 -4.00 6.03 0.68
CA GLN A 220 -4.34 6.87 -0.47
C GLN A 220 -3.94 6.20 -1.81
N LEU A 221 -2.82 5.49 -1.85
CA LEU A 221 -2.41 4.68 -3.00
C LEU A 221 -3.41 3.54 -3.26
N ALA A 222 -3.78 2.79 -2.23
CA ALA A 222 -4.74 1.71 -2.31
C ALA A 222 -6.11 2.21 -2.82
N GLN A 223 -6.61 3.33 -2.30
CA GLN A 223 -7.82 3.98 -2.80
C GLN A 223 -7.70 4.41 -4.26
N SER A 224 -6.53 4.90 -4.68
CA SER A 224 -6.28 5.29 -6.07
C SER A 224 -6.23 4.09 -7.02
N ALA A 225 -5.83 2.92 -6.52
CA ALA A 225 -5.90 1.64 -7.23
C ALA A 225 -7.33 1.05 -7.30
N GLY A 226 -8.28 1.62 -6.56
CA GLY A 226 -9.67 1.16 -6.54
C GLY A 226 -9.91 -0.06 -5.65
N VAL A 227 -9.01 -0.37 -4.71
CA VAL A 227 -9.17 -1.46 -3.75
C VAL A 227 -9.81 -0.98 -2.44
N ILE A 228 -10.46 -1.89 -1.71
CA ILE A 228 -11.13 -1.60 -0.45
C ILE A 228 -10.20 -1.97 0.71
N VAL A 229 -9.78 -0.99 1.50
CA VAL A 229 -8.96 -1.22 2.68
C VAL A 229 -9.85 -1.67 3.84
N LEU A 230 -9.65 -2.89 4.31
CA LEU A 230 -10.38 -3.48 5.43
C LEU A 230 -9.75 -3.14 6.77
N ASP A 231 -8.42 -3.25 6.86
CA ASP A 231 -7.67 -3.03 8.10
C ASP A 231 -6.24 -2.57 7.82
N GLU A 232 -5.57 -2.06 8.84
CA GLU A 232 -4.20 -1.56 8.78
C GLU A 232 -3.41 -2.10 9.96
N MET A 233 -2.22 -2.63 9.67
CA MET A 233 -1.35 -3.19 10.69
C MET A 233 0.01 -2.51 10.66
N ILE A 234 0.41 -1.93 11.78
CA ILE A 234 1.74 -1.36 11.98
C ILE A 234 2.51 -2.24 12.94
N GLN A 235 3.74 -2.63 12.57
CA GLN A 235 4.68 -3.29 13.47
C GLN A 235 5.96 -2.48 13.59
N ARG A 236 6.29 -2.04 14.81
CA ARG A 236 7.60 -1.46 15.10
C ARG A 236 8.56 -2.56 15.54
N ARG A 237 9.77 -2.57 14.99
CA ARG A 237 10.83 -3.53 15.33
C ARG A 237 12.18 -2.83 15.40
N GLY A 238 13.10 -3.36 16.22
CA GLY A 238 14.49 -2.90 16.22
C GLY A 238 15.26 -3.32 14.96
N SER A 239 14.88 -4.46 14.35
CA SER A 239 15.42 -4.94 13.07
C SER A 239 14.32 -5.67 12.29
N ILE A 240 14.40 -5.59 10.96
CA ILE A 240 13.45 -6.23 10.07
C ILE A 240 13.83 -7.70 9.90
N ASP A 241 12.85 -8.59 9.97
CA ASP A 241 13.07 -9.99 9.69
C ASP A 241 13.45 -10.20 8.21
N PRO A 242 14.60 -10.81 7.90
CA PRO A 242 15.03 -10.97 6.52
C PRO A 242 14.16 -11.95 5.72
N ARG A 243 13.39 -12.81 6.38
CA ARG A 243 12.58 -13.85 5.73
C ARG A 243 11.15 -13.37 5.45
N THR A 244 10.48 -12.84 6.46
CA THR A 244 9.04 -12.54 6.41
C THR A 244 8.71 -11.08 6.66
N ILE A 245 9.73 -10.23 6.90
CA ILE A 245 9.62 -8.82 7.29
C ILE A 245 8.98 -8.67 8.67
N LEU A 246 7.83 -9.31 8.89
CA LEU A 246 7.14 -9.44 10.17
C LEU A 246 7.79 -10.51 11.05
N GLY A 247 7.67 -10.39 12.36
CA GLY A 247 7.93 -11.51 13.27
C GLY A 247 6.88 -12.61 13.09
N LYS A 248 7.25 -13.89 13.32
CA LYS A 248 6.35 -15.04 13.16
C LYS A 248 4.98 -14.79 13.78
N GLY A 249 4.93 -14.41 15.05
CA GLY A 249 3.66 -14.19 15.73
C GLY A 249 2.82 -13.04 15.18
N LYS A 250 3.44 -11.99 14.59
CA LYS A 250 2.68 -10.91 13.96
C LYS A 250 2.20 -11.30 12.56
N LEU A 251 2.94 -12.18 11.88
CA LEU A 251 2.51 -12.78 10.63
C LEU A 251 1.26 -13.64 10.85
N ASP A 252 1.27 -14.50 11.89
CA ASP A 252 0.13 -15.36 12.23
C ASP A 252 -1.11 -14.48 12.55
N GLU A 253 -0.94 -13.42 13.34
CA GLU A 253 -2.02 -12.45 13.63
C GLU A 253 -2.57 -11.80 12.35
N LEU A 254 -1.69 -11.39 11.43
CA LEU A 254 -2.08 -10.83 10.14
C LEU A 254 -2.92 -11.82 9.33
N LEU A 255 -2.48 -13.09 9.27
CA LEU A 255 -3.18 -14.14 8.54
C LEU A 255 -4.57 -14.41 9.12
N ILE A 256 -4.67 -14.49 10.44
CA ILE A 256 -5.94 -14.66 11.14
C ILE A 256 -6.88 -13.51 10.86
N ARG A 257 -6.41 -12.25 10.98
CA ARG A 257 -7.21 -11.06 10.66
C ARG A 257 -7.65 -11.03 9.20
N ALA A 258 -6.76 -11.37 8.29
CA ALA A 258 -7.07 -11.40 6.86
C ALA A 258 -8.18 -12.41 6.55
N MET A 259 -8.16 -13.56 7.20
CA MET A 259 -9.21 -14.58 7.03
C MET A 259 -10.54 -14.15 7.65
N GLN A 260 -10.53 -13.55 8.83
CA GLN A 260 -11.74 -13.08 9.52
C GLN A 260 -12.44 -11.98 8.72
N LEU A 261 -11.68 -11.01 8.24
CA LEU A 261 -12.20 -9.91 7.43
C LEU A 261 -12.51 -10.33 5.99
N GLY A 262 -12.07 -11.50 5.57
CA GLY A 262 -12.20 -11.99 4.20
C GLY A 262 -11.43 -11.13 3.22
N ALA A 263 -10.20 -10.78 3.53
CA ALA A 263 -9.32 -10.08 2.62
C ALA A 263 -8.96 -10.95 1.41
N ASP A 264 -8.78 -10.31 0.26
CA ASP A 264 -8.36 -10.96 -0.99
C ASP A 264 -6.85 -10.80 -1.22
N ALA A 265 -6.25 -9.75 -0.61
CA ALA A 265 -4.82 -9.47 -0.72
C ALA A 265 -4.26 -8.77 0.53
N ILE A 266 -2.95 -8.83 0.67
CA ILE A 266 -2.16 -8.09 1.66
C ILE A 266 -1.22 -7.15 0.92
N ILE A 267 -1.17 -5.88 1.31
CA ILE A 267 -0.29 -4.87 0.71
C ILE A 267 0.73 -4.41 1.73
N PHE A 268 2.01 -4.62 1.43
CA PHE A 268 3.12 -4.16 2.26
C PHE A 268 3.60 -2.77 1.83
N ASP A 269 3.87 -1.90 2.80
CA ASP A 269 4.32 -0.51 2.59
C ASP A 269 5.80 -0.37 2.21
N ARG A 270 6.46 -1.46 1.89
CA ARG A 270 7.84 -1.45 1.41
C ARG A 270 8.04 -2.51 0.35
N GLU A 271 9.06 -2.31 -0.45
CA GLU A 271 9.42 -3.29 -1.46
C GLU A 271 9.82 -4.62 -0.82
N LEU A 272 9.29 -5.73 -1.35
CA LEU A 272 9.56 -7.09 -0.92
C LEU A 272 10.55 -7.77 -1.86
N GLN A 273 11.50 -8.50 -1.28
CA GLN A 273 12.32 -9.40 -2.07
C GLN A 273 11.49 -10.59 -2.57
N ALA A 274 11.85 -11.16 -3.71
CA ALA A 274 11.14 -12.31 -4.30
C ALA A 274 11.01 -13.50 -3.32
N ALA A 275 12.04 -13.76 -2.50
CA ALA A 275 12.02 -14.80 -1.47
C ALA A 275 11.00 -14.50 -0.35
N GLN A 276 10.87 -13.24 0.05
CA GLN A 276 9.91 -12.80 1.07
C GLN A 276 8.48 -12.94 0.57
N VAL A 277 8.20 -12.48 -0.66
CA VAL A 277 6.89 -12.65 -1.29
C VAL A 277 6.51 -14.12 -1.32
N ARG A 278 7.44 -15.00 -1.70
CA ARG A 278 7.19 -16.44 -1.73
C ARG A 278 6.87 -17.01 -0.36
N LEU A 279 7.70 -16.74 0.65
CA LEU A 279 7.49 -17.26 2.01
C LEU A 279 6.16 -16.82 2.60
N ILE A 280 5.76 -15.56 2.38
CA ILE A 280 4.48 -15.05 2.84
C ILE A 280 3.34 -15.67 2.02
N SER A 281 3.49 -15.80 0.71
CA SER A 281 2.47 -16.43 -0.15
C SER A 281 2.31 -17.92 0.11
N ASP A 282 3.39 -18.63 0.46
CA ASP A 282 3.33 -20.04 0.84
C ASP A 282 2.64 -20.22 2.21
N ALA A 283 2.72 -19.21 3.09
CA ALA A 283 2.01 -19.21 4.37
C ALA A 283 0.53 -18.81 4.26
N THR A 284 0.10 -18.26 3.13
CA THR A 284 -1.26 -17.77 2.91
C THR A 284 -1.74 -18.06 1.49
N ASP A 285 -3.05 -18.16 1.27
CA ASP A 285 -3.64 -18.22 -0.09
C ASP A 285 -3.94 -16.82 -0.65
N LEU A 286 -3.55 -15.76 0.06
CA LEU A 286 -3.81 -14.39 -0.32
C LEU A 286 -2.79 -13.89 -1.33
N LYS A 287 -3.20 -12.96 -2.15
CA LYS A 287 -2.30 -12.22 -3.02
C LYS A 287 -1.43 -11.30 -2.16
N VAL A 288 -0.12 -11.43 -2.27
CA VAL A 288 0.85 -10.57 -1.59
C VAL A 288 1.36 -9.54 -2.58
N ILE A 289 1.16 -8.28 -2.27
CA ILE A 289 1.52 -7.12 -3.09
C ILE A 289 2.43 -6.22 -2.24
N ASP A 290 3.42 -5.63 -2.84
CA ASP A 290 4.22 -4.58 -2.21
C ASP A 290 3.89 -3.19 -2.77
N ARG A 291 4.47 -2.16 -2.15
CA ARG A 291 4.29 -0.76 -2.56
C ARG A 291 4.64 -0.53 -4.03
N SER A 292 5.74 -1.13 -4.50
CA SER A 292 6.21 -1.00 -5.88
C SER A 292 5.22 -1.57 -6.88
N GLN A 293 4.69 -2.76 -6.61
CA GLN A 293 3.67 -3.38 -7.45
C GLN A 293 2.36 -2.59 -7.44
N LEU A 294 1.92 -2.09 -6.27
CA LEU A 294 0.72 -1.26 -6.18
C LEU A 294 0.83 0.00 -7.05
N ILE A 295 1.99 0.69 -7.01
CA ILE A 295 2.26 1.86 -7.84
C ILE A 295 2.21 1.49 -9.33
N LEU A 296 2.85 0.38 -9.73
CA LEU A 296 2.82 -0.12 -11.10
C LEU A 296 1.40 -0.44 -11.58
N ASP A 297 0.56 -1.02 -10.71
CA ASP A 297 -0.83 -1.34 -11.04
C ASP A 297 -1.67 -0.06 -11.21
N ILE A 298 -1.44 0.99 -10.38
CA ILE A 298 -2.07 2.31 -10.57
C ILE A 298 -1.65 2.92 -11.91
N PHE A 299 -0.37 2.86 -12.24
CA PHE A 299 0.12 3.38 -13.52
C PHE A 299 -0.45 2.61 -14.72
N ALA A 300 -0.57 1.28 -14.62
CA ALA A 300 -1.19 0.48 -15.67
C ALA A 300 -2.65 0.88 -15.95
N GLN A 301 -3.39 1.25 -14.90
CA GLN A 301 -4.77 1.75 -15.02
C GLN A 301 -4.83 3.17 -15.62
N ARG A 302 -3.80 4.00 -15.38
CA ARG A 302 -3.79 5.43 -15.76
C ARG A 302 -3.12 5.71 -17.09
N ALA A 303 -2.26 4.83 -17.59
CA ALA A 303 -1.57 5.00 -18.89
C ALA A 303 -2.59 5.04 -20.03
N GLN A 304 -2.72 6.20 -20.68
CA GLN A 304 -3.61 6.38 -21.83
C GLN A 304 -2.82 6.41 -23.14
N SER A 305 -1.64 7.07 -23.13
CA SER A 305 -0.80 7.13 -24.31
C SER A 305 -0.18 5.77 -24.63
N HIS A 306 0.11 5.56 -25.90
CA HIS A 306 0.80 4.33 -26.34
C HIS A 306 2.18 4.22 -25.71
N GLU A 307 2.88 5.34 -25.57
CA GLU A 307 4.20 5.41 -24.94
C GLU A 307 4.12 5.10 -23.45
N GLY A 308 3.18 5.72 -22.71
CA GLY A 308 2.96 5.45 -21.29
C GLY A 308 2.63 3.97 -21.03
N LYS A 309 1.81 3.35 -21.89
CA LYS A 309 1.50 1.91 -21.78
C LYS A 309 2.74 1.03 -21.95
N ILE A 310 3.60 1.35 -22.92
CA ILE A 310 4.86 0.62 -23.16
C ILE A 310 5.80 0.78 -21.97
N GLN A 311 5.93 1.98 -21.42
CA GLN A 311 6.79 2.27 -20.27
C GLN A 311 6.33 1.50 -19.03
N VAL A 312 5.02 1.51 -18.75
CA VAL A 312 4.44 0.78 -17.61
C VAL A 312 4.60 -0.74 -17.80
N GLU A 313 4.30 -1.26 -18.99
CA GLU A 313 4.48 -2.69 -19.29
C GLU A 313 5.95 -3.11 -19.11
N LEU A 314 6.89 -2.30 -19.58
CA LEU A 314 8.31 -2.54 -19.42
C LEU A 314 8.71 -2.58 -17.94
N ALA A 315 8.27 -1.60 -17.14
CA ALA A 315 8.53 -1.55 -15.70
C ALA A 315 7.93 -2.77 -14.97
N GLN A 316 6.69 -3.14 -15.27
CA GLN A 316 6.04 -4.32 -14.71
C GLN A 316 6.83 -5.61 -15.04
N LEU A 317 7.25 -5.78 -16.28
CA LEU A 317 8.00 -6.96 -16.70
C LEU A 317 9.38 -7.03 -16.03
N LYS A 318 10.10 -5.90 -15.92
CA LYS A 318 11.39 -5.83 -15.21
C LYS A 318 11.23 -6.17 -13.72
N TYR A 319 10.22 -5.60 -13.07
CA TYR A 319 9.88 -5.87 -11.68
C TYR A 319 9.49 -7.33 -11.45
N MET A 320 8.76 -7.95 -12.35
CA MET A 320 8.30 -9.35 -12.24
C MET A 320 9.38 -10.37 -12.60
N LEU A 321 10.32 -10.04 -13.48
CA LEU A 321 11.33 -10.97 -13.99
C LEU A 321 12.13 -11.68 -12.88
N PRO A 322 12.69 -11.01 -11.83
CA PRO A 322 13.37 -11.69 -10.74
C PRO A 322 12.40 -12.53 -9.88
N ARG A 323 11.12 -12.18 -9.84
CA ARG A 323 10.09 -12.88 -9.08
C ARG A 323 9.59 -14.17 -9.74
N LEU A 324 9.73 -14.28 -11.07
CA LEU A 324 9.44 -15.52 -11.82
C LEU A 324 10.36 -16.68 -11.48
N VAL A 325 11.55 -16.42 -10.95
CA VAL A 325 12.55 -17.47 -10.63
C VAL A 325 12.11 -18.34 -9.47
N MET A 326 11.25 -17.84 -8.60
CA MET A 326 10.95 -18.46 -7.32
C MET A 326 9.52 -19.02 -7.18
N GLY A 327 8.62 -18.81 -8.15
CA GLY A 327 7.22 -19.21 -8.04
C GLY A 327 6.82 -20.35 -8.96
N GLN A 328 6.55 -21.53 -8.42
CA GLN A 328 5.71 -22.50 -9.13
C GLN A 328 4.25 -22.03 -9.01
N ASN A 329 3.61 -21.93 -10.17
CA ASN A 329 2.15 -21.93 -10.38
C ASN A 329 1.33 -20.70 -9.97
N SER A 330 0.71 -20.13 -10.95
CA SER A 330 -0.63 -19.59 -11.06
C SER A 330 -0.82 -18.17 -11.57
N ALA A 331 0.09 -17.24 -11.34
CA ALA A 331 -0.14 -15.84 -11.78
C ALA A 331 0.02 -15.64 -13.30
N PHE A 332 0.97 -16.37 -13.93
CA PHE A 332 1.23 -16.24 -15.37
C PHE A 332 0.35 -17.09 -16.28
N SER A 333 -0.27 -18.15 -15.75
CA SER A 333 -1.18 -18.97 -16.57
C SER A 333 -2.45 -18.24 -16.97
N ARG A 334 -2.77 -17.12 -16.31
CA ARG A 334 -3.92 -16.27 -16.66
C ARG A 334 -3.60 -15.16 -17.68
N LEU A 335 -2.32 -14.81 -17.84
CA LEU A 335 -1.85 -13.77 -18.77
C LEU A 335 -1.36 -14.31 -20.12
N ALA A 336 -1.00 -15.59 -20.19
CA ALA A 336 -0.50 -16.22 -21.41
C ALA A 336 -1.44 -17.34 -21.85
N GLY A 337 -2.55 -17.02 -22.46
CA GLY A 337 -3.31 -17.95 -23.28
C GLY A 337 -2.50 -18.36 -24.50
N GLY A 338 -1.97 -19.59 -24.51
CA GLY A 338 -1.27 -20.12 -25.67
C GLY A 338 -0.70 -21.51 -25.42
N ILE A 339 -1.34 -22.52 -26.02
CA ILE A 339 -0.85 -23.90 -26.13
C ILE A 339 0.20 -23.97 -27.23
N GLY A 340 1.40 -24.53 -26.94
CA GLY A 340 2.30 -24.94 -28.00
C GLY A 340 3.78 -25.09 -27.63
N GLY A 341 4.27 -26.30 -27.68
CA GLY A 341 5.65 -26.64 -28.04
C GLY A 341 6.71 -26.59 -26.96
N ARG A 342 6.87 -27.67 -26.19
CA ARG A 342 8.05 -27.93 -25.36
C ARG A 342 9.15 -28.54 -26.22
N GLY A 343 10.32 -27.88 -26.26
CA GLY A 343 11.56 -28.58 -26.66
C GLY A 343 12.00 -29.55 -25.55
N PRO A 344 12.67 -30.68 -25.88
CA PRO A 344 13.16 -31.60 -24.88
C PRO A 344 14.24 -30.92 -24.02
N GLY A 345 13.93 -30.63 -22.74
CA GLY A 345 14.88 -30.15 -21.75
C GLY A 345 14.58 -28.79 -21.12
N GLU A 346 13.73 -27.93 -21.68
CA GLU A 346 13.37 -26.63 -21.04
C GLU A 346 12.20 -26.78 -20.06
N THR A 347 12.38 -26.28 -18.84
CA THR A 347 11.27 -26.18 -17.89
C THR A 347 10.30 -25.09 -18.34
N LYS A 348 9.00 -25.22 -18.00
CA LYS A 348 7.98 -24.19 -18.29
C LYS A 348 8.44 -22.79 -17.82
N LEU A 349 9.14 -22.76 -16.70
CA LEU A 349 9.69 -21.54 -16.09
C LEU A 349 10.74 -20.86 -16.97
N GLU A 350 11.66 -21.64 -17.57
CA GLU A 350 12.70 -21.09 -18.46
C GLU A 350 12.12 -20.52 -19.75
N THR A 351 11.13 -21.20 -20.29
CA THR A 351 10.38 -20.72 -21.46
C THR A 351 9.65 -19.41 -21.16
N ASP A 352 9.00 -19.29 -20.00
CA ASP A 352 8.30 -18.07 -19.61
C ASP A 352 9.28 -16.92 -19.36
N ARG A 353 10.44 -17.18 -18.72
CA ARG A 353 11.51 -16.18 -18.56
C ARG A 353 12.06 -15.68 -19.87
N ARG A 354 12.29 -16.57 -20.83
CA ARG A 354 12.76 -16.20 -22.17
C ARG A 354 11.74 -15.31 -22.86
N ARG A 355 10.47 -15.68 -22.86
CA ARG A 355 9.38 -14.85 -23.42
C ARG A 355 9.32 -13.46 -22.82
N VAL A 356 9.47 -13.35 -21.49
CA VAL A 356 9.49 -12.05 -20.80
C VAL A 356 10.71 -11.22 -21.21
N ARG A 357 11.91 -11.82 -21.29
CA ARG A 357 13.12 -11.13 -21.77
C ARG A 357 12.98 -10.64 -23.20
N ASP A 358 12.44 -11.49 -24.10
CA ASP A 358 12.19 -11.12 -25.49
C ASP A 358 11.18 -9.99 -25.59
N ARG A 359 10.18 -9.95 -24.71
CA ARG A 359 9.21 -8.86 -24.66
C ARG A 359 9.85 -7.57 -24.14
N ILE A 360 10.64 -7.62 -23.06
CA ILE A 360 11.42 -6.50 -22.55
C ILE A 360 12.27 -5.91 -23.67
N HIS A 361 13.06 -6.71 -24.39
CA HIS A 361 13.92 -6.23 -25.47
C HIS A 361 13.15 -5.55 -26.60
N ARG A 362 11.98 -6.09 -26.97
CA ARG A 362 11.12 -5.46 -27.98
C ARG A 362 10.61 -4.09 -27.52
N LEU A 363 10.13 -3.99 -26.28
CA LEU A 363 9.63 -2.73 -25.72
C LEU A 363 10.75 -1.70 -25.58
N GLU A 364 11.95 -2.08 -25.16
CA GLU A 364 13.12 -1.19 -25.10
C GLU A 364 13.48 -0.63 -26.48
N LYS A 365 13.47 -1.46 -27.52
CA LYS A 365 13.72 -1.00 -28.90
C LYS A 365 12.65 -0.04 -29.39
N GLU A 366 11.39 -0.28 -29.04
CA GLU A 366 10.27 0.57 -29.40
C GLU A 366 10.38 1.94 -28.70
N LEU A 367 10.67 1.98 -27.40
CA LEU A 367 10.91 3.21 -26.64
C LEU A 367 12.11 4.00 -27.21
N ALA A 368 13.21 3.34 -27.55
CA ALA A 368 14.36 3.98 -28.15
C ALA A 368 14.01 4.66 -29.49
N SER A 369 13.13 4.08 -30.30
CA SER A 369 12.65 4.70 -31.54
C SER A 369 11.80 5.95 -31.28
N GLN A 370 10.97 5.91 -30.24
CA GLN A 370 10.13 7.04 -29.84
C GLN A 370 10.97 8.20 -29.24
N ALA A 371 12.01 7.88 -28.47
CA ALA A 371 12.94 8.86 -27.92
C ALA A 371 13.61 9.68 -29.02
N LYS A 372 14.07 9.03 -30.11
CA LYS A 372 14.64 9.75 -31.28
C LYS A 372 13.64 10.73 -31.90
N ARG A 373 12.38 10.36 -32.06
CA ARG A 373 11.34 11.26 -32.60
C ARG A 373 11.07 12.45 -31.69
N ARG A 374 11.11 12.24 -30.35
CA ARG A 374 10.97 13.33 -29.38
C ARG A 374 12.14 14.31 -29.43
N GLU A 375 13.37 13.81 -29.52
CA GLU A 375 14.55 14.64 -29.65
C GLU A 375 14.48 15.54 -30.88
N GLN A 376 13.98 15.02 -32.00
CA GLN A 376 13.77 15.85 -33.22
C GLN A 376 12.75 16.96 -32.96
N ARG A 377 11.61 16.66 -32.36
CA ARG A 377 10.59 17.66 -32.01
C ARG A 377 11.12 18.70 -31.00
N ARG A 378 11.98 18.27 -30.05
CA ARG A 378 12.64 19.17 -29.10
C ARG A 378 13.58 20.13 -29.82
N LYS A 379 14.39 19.65 -30.75
CA LYS A 379 15.27 20.50 -31.59
C LYS A 379 14.48 21.53 -32.40
N GLU A 380 13.33 21.16 -32.94
CA GLU A 380 12.44 22.09 -33.65
C GLU A 380 11.82 23.14 -32.72
N ARG A 381 11.43 22.77 -31.50
CA ARG A 381 10.91 23.70 -30.47
C ARG A 381 11.99 24.71 -30.04
N LEU A 382 13.21 24.24 -29.80
CA LEU A 382 14.35 25.10 -29.46
C LEU A 382 14.66 26.13 -30.57
N ARG A 383 14.51 25.74 -31.83
CA ARG A 383 14.68 26.68 -32.97
C ARG A 383 13.62 27.78 -33.01
N ARG A 384 12.43 27.55 -32.42
CA ARG A 384 11.34 28.53 -32.35
C ARG A 384 11.41 29.43 -31.13
N GLU A 385 12.41 29.27 -30.28
CA GLU A 385 12.65 30.05 -29.05
C GLU A 385 11.48 30.14 -28.09
N VAL A 386 10.52 29.18 -28.12
CA VAL A 386 9.39 29.16 -27.21
C VAL A 386 9.82 28.55 -25.86
N PRO A 387 9.84 29.33 -24.78
CA PRO A 387 10.28 28.83 -23.47
C PRO A 387 9.32 27.78 -22.95
N THR A 388 9.89 26.75 -22.33
CA THR A 388 9.14 25.65 -21.71
C THR A 388 9.24 25.74 -20.19
N ILE A 389 8.13 25.51 -19.49
CA ILE A 389 8.01 25.48 -18.04
C ILE A 389 7.46 24.12 -17.66
N SER A 390 8.04 23.46 -16.65
CA SER A 390 7.51 22.21 -16.15
C SER A 390 6.97 22.36 -14.73
N ILE A 391 5.78 21.82 -14.49
CA ILE A 391 5.18 21.75 -13.14
C ILE A 391 5.63 20.44 -12.51
N VAL A 392 6.33 20.53 -11.38
CA VAL A 392 6.83 19.39 -10.60
C VAL A 392 6.25 19.44 -9.19
N GLY A 393 6.31 18.34 -8.47
CA GLY A 393 5.86 18.28 -7.07
C GLY A 393 5.25 16.93 -6.72
N TYR A 394 4.97 16.77 -5.44
CA TYR A 394 4.48 15.52 -4.90
C TYR A 394 3.10 15.13 -5.48
N THR A 395 2.74 13.84 -5.41
CA THR A 395 1.39 13.39 -5.80
C THR A 395 0.33 14.12 -4.97
N ASN A 396 -0.80 14.44 -5.59
CA ASN A 396 -1.92 15.14 -4.94
C ASN A 396 -1.60 16.56 -4.40
N ALA A 397 -0.45 17.15 -4.75
CA ALA A 397 -0.13 18.55 -4.40
C ALA A 397 -0.97 19.59 -5.17
N GLY A 398 -1.69 19.16 -6.22
CA GLY A 398 -2.58 20.03 -7.01
C GLY A 398 -1.95 20.57 -8.30
N LYS A 399 -0.97 19.88 -8.88
CA LYS A 399 -0.28 20.25 -10.14
C LYS A 399 -1.24 20.48 -11.31
N SER A 400 -2.08 19.49 -11.60
CA SER A 400 -3.06 19.55 -12.70
C SER A 400 -4.16 20.59 -12.45
N THR A 401 -4.51 20.82 -11.18
CA THR A 401 -5.42 21.91 -10.79
C THR A 401 -4.82 23.27 -11.09
N LEU A 402 -3.52 23.45 -10.78
CA LEU A 402 -2.79 24.67 -11.09
C LEU A 402 -2.69 24.87 -12.62
N LEU A 403 -2.35 23.83 -13.38
CA LEU A 403 -2.33 23.90 -14.83
C LEU A 403 -3.68 24.36 -15.41
N ASN A 404 -4.78 23.77 -14.94
CA ASN A 404 -6.13 24.15 -15.36
C ASN A 404 -6.46 25.60 -15.03
N ALA A 405 -6.05 26.07 -13.84
CA ALA A 405 -6.26 27.46 -13.44
C ALA A 405 -5.50 28.46 -14.31
N LEU A 406 -4.28 28.10 -14.73
CA LEU A 406 -3.42 28.96 -15.56
C LEU A 406 -3.86 28.97 -17.03
N THR A 407 -4.24 27.83 -17.58
CA THR A 407 -4.50 27.69 -19.01
C THR A 407 -5.98 27.74 -19.38
N ALA A 408 -6.87 27.93 -18.41
CA ALA A 408 -8.33 27.85 -18.56
C ALA A 408 -8.80 26.55 -19.27
N SER A 409 -8.05 25.48 -19.09
CA SER A 409 -8.31 24.15 -19.66
C SER A 409 -9.03 23.25 -18.65
N ASN A 410 -9.69 22.22 -19.16
CA ASN A 410 -10.35 21.19 -18.35
C ASN A 410 -9.58 19.87 -18.42
N VAL A 411 -8.35 19.85 -17.92
CA VAL A 411 -7.63 18.58 -17.70
C VAL A 411 -8.24 17.89 -16.48
N LEU A 412 -8.34 16.58 -16.53
CA LEU A 412 -8.91 15.77 -15.45
C LEU A 412 -8.08 15.98 -14.17
N ALA A 413 -8.60 16.77 -13.24
CA ALA A 413 -8.00 17.00 -11.93
C ALA A 413 -8.79 16.20 -10.91
N GLU A 414 -8.32 14.99 -10.60
CA GLU A 414 -8.89 14.15 -9.54
C GLU A 414 -8.10 14.31 -8.25
N SER A 415 -8.78 14.19 -7.10
CA SER A 415 -8.14 14.16 -5.78
C SER A 415 -7.47 12.81 -5.48
N ARG A 416 -7.10 12.05 -6.50
CA ARG A 416 -6.46 10.74 -6.41
C ARG A 416 -4.98 10.85 -6.74
N MET A 417 -4.16 9.98 -6.14
CA MET A 417 -2.74 9.92 -6.46
C MET A 417 -2.52 9.50 -7.92
N PHE A 418 -1.50 10.08 -8.56
CA PHE A 418 -1.14 9.83 -9.97
C PHE A 418 -2.29 10.10 -10.96
N ALA A 419 -3.04 11.19 -10.75
CA ALA A 419 -4.08 11.61 -11.70
C ALA A 419 -3.52 11.86 -13.11
N THR A 420 -2.28 12.36 -13.21
CA THR A 420 -1.55 12.61 -14.46
C THR A 420 -0.37 11.64 -14.56
N LEU A 421 -0.40 10.75 -15.54
CA LEU A 421 0.73 9.87 -15.89
C LEU A 421 1.38 10.32 -17.21
N ASP A 422 0.56 10.62 -18.21
CA ASP A 422 1.03 11.13 -19.50
C ASP A 422 1.25 12.64 -19.39
N PRO A 423 2.42 13.17 -19.79
CA PRO A 423 2.68 14.60 -19.72
C PRO A 423 1.67 15.37 -20.55
N THR A 424 1.03 16.34 -19.94
CA THR A 424 0.08 17.20 -20.64
C THR A 424 0.74 18.54 -20.94
N THR A 425 0.95 18.80 -22.22
CA THR A 425 1.53 20.05 -22.71
C THR A 425 0.45 21.05 -23.07
N ARG A 426 0.53 22.28 -22.56
CA ARG A 426 -0.39 23.38 -22.87
C ARG A 426 0.38 24.64 -23.24
N ARG A 427 -0.24 25.50 -24.07
CA ARG A 427 0.28 26.83 -24.36
C ARG A 427 -0.38 27.82 -23.40
N LEU A 428 0.42 28.66 -22.77
CA LEU A 428 -0.03 29.79 -21.97
C LEU A 428 0.42 31.07 -22.69
N ARG A 429 -0.52 31.98 -22.95
CA ARG A 429 -0.21 33.33 -23.41
C ARG A 429 -0.01 34.23 -22.21
N LEU A 430 1.20 34.74 -22.10
CA LEU A 430 1.59 35.69 -21.09
C LEU A 430 1.27 37.13 -21.58
N PRO A 431 1.28 38.14 -20.71
CA PRO A 431 1.16 39.54 -21.10
C PRO A 431 2.16 39.89 -22.19
N ARG A 432 1.79 40.79 -23.13
CA ARG A 432 2.53 41.20 -24.30
C ARG A 432 2.72 40.10 -25.38
N GLU A 433 1.67 39.30 -25.55
CA GLU A 433 1.55 38.26 -26.59
C GLU A 433 2.68 37.21 -26.60
N ARG A 434 3.42 37.08 -25.50
CA ARG A 434 4.43 36.03 -25.37
C ARG A 434 3.78 34.68 -25.07
N GLU A 435 4.19 33.68 -25.80
CA GLU A 435 3.74 32.32 -25.63
C GLU A 435 4.80 31.50 -24.86
N VAL A 436 4.36 30.73 -23.85
CA VAL A 436 5.17 29.73 -23.16
C VAL A 436 4.45 28.38 -23.22
N ILE A 437 5.23 27.33 -23.18
CA ILE A 437 4.72 25.95 -23.09
C ILE A 437 4.79 25.53 -21.62
N ILE A 438 3.66 25.08 -21.06
CA ILE A 438 3.61 24.50 -19.72
C ILE A 438 3.37 23.00 -19.84
N ASN A 439 4.23 22.21 -19.20
CA ASN A 439 4.10 20.77 -19.08
C ASN A 439 3.69 20.38 -17.67
N ASP A 440 2.57 19.64 -17.53
CA ASP A 440 2.24 18.93 -16.29
C ASP A 440 3.00 17.62 -16.27
N THR A 441 3.67 17.30 -15.17
CA THR A 441 4.48 16.11 -15.03
C THR A 441 3.84 15.09 -14.09
N VAL A 442 4.33 13.86 -14.12
CA VAL A 442 3.94 12.82 -13.17
C VAL A 442 4.24 13.29 -11.74
N GLY A 443 3.30 13.05 -10.83
CA GLY A 443 3.51 13.36 -9.43
C GLY A 443 4.61 12.48 -8.82
N PHE A 444 5.54 13.10 -8.12
CA PHE A 444 6.54 12.36 -7.36
C PHE A 444 5.94 11.75 -6.10
N ILE A 445 6.53 10.66 -5.64
CA ILE A 445 6.16 9.95 -4.42
C ILE A 445 7.44 9.48 -3.73
N ARG A 446 7.36 9.24 -2.44
CA ARG A 446 8.46 8.65 -1.70
C ARG A 446 8.74 7.23 -2.20
N ASP A 447 10.02 6.86 -2.26
CA ASP A 447 10.49 5.52 -2.62
C ASP A 447 9.94 5.02 -3.96
N LEU A 448 10.04 5.87 -5.01
CA LEU A 448 9.77 5.44 -6.38
C LEU A 448 10.70 4.28 -6.75
N PRO A 449 10.17 3.15 -7.22
CA PRO A 449 11.00 2.03 -7.66
C PRO A 449 12.00 2.45 -8.74
N PRO A 450 13.29 2.06 -8.65
CA PRO A 450 14.31 2.41 -9.64
C PRO A 450 13.96 2.01 -11.08
N ASP A 451 13.35 0.82 -11.24
CA ASP A 451 12.89 0.34 -12.55
C ASP A 451 11.79 1.23 -13.14
N LEU A 452 10.93 1.78 -12.27
CA LEU A 452 9.89 2.71 -12.67
C LEU A 452 10.50 4.06 -13.05
N LEU A 453 11.42 4.58 -12.24
CA LEU A 453 12.15 5.82 -12.56
C LEU A 453 12.88 5.71 -13.89
N ALA A 454 13.56 4.58 -14.14
CA ALA A 454 14.24 4.29 -15.40
C ALA A 454 13.26 4.22 -16.58
N ALA A 455 12.09 3.59 -16.41
CA ALA A 455 11.08 3.52 -17.46
C ALA A 455 10.49 4.90 -17.80
N PHE A 456 10.27 5.75 -16.79
CA PHE A 456 9.74 7.11 -16.96
C PHE A 456 10.81 8.18 -17.21
N ARG A 457 12.10 7.81 -17.20
CA ARG A 457 13.20 8.75 -17.45
C ARG A 457 12.97 9.57 -18.71
N SER A 458 12.47 8.95 -19.76
CA SER A 458 12.18 9.62 -21.03
C SER A 458 11.04 10.63 -20.95
N THR A 459 10.06 10.41 -20.07
CA THR A 459 8.99 11.38 -19.78
C THR A 459 9.50 12.51 -18.90
N LEU A 460 10.39 12.19 -17.95
CA LEU A 460 11.03 13.16 -17.07
C LEU A 460 12.13 13.97 -17.79
N GLU A 461 12.69 13.47 -18.91
CA GLU A 461 13.61 14.22 -19.78
C GLU A 461 12.97 15.48 -20.38
N GLU A 462 11.63 15.57 -20.44
CA GLU A 462 10.95 16.81 -20.82
C GLU A 462 11.20 17.93 -19.80
N ILE A 463 11.43 17.59 -18.53
CA ILE A 463 11.82 18.54 -17.47
C ILE A 463 13.18 19.17 -17.80
N ALA A 464 14.13 18.38 -18.29
CA ALA A 464 15.48 18.85 -18.63
C ALA A 464 15.51 19.92 -19.75
N GLY A 465 14.41 20.03 -20.51
CA GLY A 465 14.26 21.08 -21.54
C GLY A 465 13.60 22.36 -21.03
N SER A 466 13.24 22.43 -19.76
CA SER A 466 12.52 23.57 -19.19
C SER A 466 13.48 24.70 -18.79
N ARG A 467 13.03 25.94 -18.97
CA ARG A 467 13.73 27.12 -18.44
C ARG A 467 13.37 27.44 -17.00
N LEU A 468 12.24 26.93 -16.52
CA LEU A 468 11.74 27.15 -15.16
C LEU A 468 11.00 25.92 -14.70
N LEU A 469 11.17 25.54 -13.43
CA LEU A 469 10.36 24.56 -12.74
C LEU A 469 9.40 25.23 -11.77
N ILE A 470 8.13 24.88 -11.83
CA ILE A 470 7.11 25.27 -10.83
C ILE A 470 6.94 24.08 -9.88
N HIS A 471 7.50 24.20 -8.67
CA HIS A 471 7.41 23.16 -7.67
C HIS A 471 6.19 23.41 -6.78
N VAL A 472 5.16 22.60 -6.96
CA VAL A 472 3.90 22.70 -6.21
C VAL A 472 3.99 21.87 -4.94
N ILE A 473 3.75 22.51 -3.79
CA ILE A 473 3.84 21.95 -2.45
C ILE A 473 2.45 22.01 -1.81
N ASP A 474 2.02 20.92 -1.17
CA ASP A 474 0.80 20.88 -0.38
C ASP A 474 1.06 21.46 1.01
N ALA A 475 0.64 22.70 1.27
CA ALA A 475 0.84 23.36 2.55
C ALA A 475 0.08 22.70 3.70
N SER A 476 -1.02 22.00 3.42
CA SER A 476 -1.81 21.30 4.44
C SER A 476 -1.18 20.01 4.95
N ASN A 477 -0.12 19.54 4.30
CA ASN A 477 0.57 18.32 4.69
C ASN A 477 1.71 18.64 5.66
N SER A 478 1.66 18.11 6.89
CA SER A 478 2.70 18.33 7.91
C SER A 478 4.11 17.88 7.47
N ARG A 479 4.20 17.01 6.46
CA ARG A 479 5.46 16.49 5.89
C ARG A 479 5.94 17.24 4.64
N TRP A 480 5.49 18.45 4.43
CA TRP A 480 5.93 19.25 3.27
C TRP A 480 7.47 19.37 3.14
N PRO A 481 8.29 19.46 4.23
CA PRO A 481 9.74 19.50 4.10
C PRO A 481 10.32 18.20 3.51
N GLN A 482 9.84 17.04 4.00
CA GLN A 482 10.26 15.73 3.49
C GLN A 482 9.80 15.51 2.06
N GLN A 483 8.64 16.05 1.67
CA GLN A 483 8.16 16.02 0.29
C GLN A 483 9.07 16.85 -0.63
N ILE A 484 9.49 18.04 -0.20
CA ILE A 484 10.48 18.85 -0.93
C ILE A 484 11.79 18.07 -1.09
N ALA A 485 12.34 17.54 0.00
CA ALA A 485 13.58 16.77 -0.04
C ALA A 485 13.49 15.53 -0.96
N SER A 486 12.32 14.87 -1.02
CA SER A 486 12.09 13.75 -1.94
C SER A 486 12.09 14.19 -3.40
N VAL A 487 11.46 15.32 -3.70
CA VAL A 487 11.46 15.90 -5.04
C VAL A 487 12.87 16.34 -5.43
N ASP A 488 13.61 16.97 -4.53
CA ASP A 488 14.99 17.43 -4.76
C ASP A 488 15.92 16.28 -5.09
N ARG A 489 15.79 15.16 -4.39
CA ARG A 489 16.56 13.93 -4.68
C ARG A 489 16.28 13.44 -6.10
N ILE A 490 15.03 13.36 -6.52
CA ILE A 490 14.65 12.91 -7.85
C ILE A 490 15.16 13.89 -8.92
N LEU A 491 15.05 15.20 -8.68
CA LEU A 491 15.59 16.21 -9.60
C LEU A 491 17.11 16.15 -9.72
N ALA A 492 17.82 15.82 -8.64
CA ALA A 492 19.25 15.59 -8.65
C ALA A 492 19.63 14.32 -9.43
N GLU A 493 18.90 13.21 -9.26
CA GLU A 493 19.08 11.97 -10.04
C GLU A 493 18.84 12.17 -11.55
N LEU A 494 17.99 13.15 -11.91
CA LEU A 494 17.72 13.54 -13.29
C LEU A 494 18.70 14.59 -13.81
N GLU A 495 19.64 15.07 -12.99
CA GLU A 495 20.61 16.12 -13.32
C GLU A 495 19.96 17.45 -13.73
N VAL A 496 18.78 17.77 -13.21
CA VAL A 496 18.00 18.97 -13.53
C VAL A 496 17.87 19.96 -12.37
N ASN A 497 18.63 19.76 -11.30
CA ASN A 497 18.68 20.64 -10.12
C ASN A 497 19.22 22.06 -10.39
N GLN A 498 19.84 22.28 -11.54
CA GLN A 498 20.36 23.57 -12.01
C GLN A 498 19.27 24.51 -12.56
N ILE A 499 18.09 23.96 -12.88
CA ILE A 499 17.02 24.75 -13.47
C ILE A 499 16.38 25.63 -12.37
N PRO A 500 16.19 26.94 -12.60
CA PRO A 500 15.53 27.82 -11.64
C PRO A 500 14.17 27.27 -11.21
N ARG A 501 13.84 27.40 -9.91
CA ARG A 501 12.59 26.88 -9.36
C ARG A 501 11.75 27.98 -8.71
N LEU A 502 10.45 27.92 -9.00
CA LEU A 502 9.42 28.71 -8.31
C LEU A 502 8.65 27.77 -7.38
N LEU A 503 8.77 27.97 -6.08
CA LEU A 503 8.00 27.20 -5.09
C LEU A 503 6.58 27.78 -4.95
N VAL A 504 5.58 26.89 -5.02
CA VAL A 504 4.16 27.26 -4.95
C VAL A 504 3.49 26.47 -3.84
N PHE A 505 3.18 27.13 -2.72
CA PHE A 505 2.42 26.53 -1.62
C PHE A 505 0.93 26.54 -1.95
N ASN A 506 0.42 25.39 -2.31
CA ASN A 506 -0.98 25.16 -2.64
C ASN A 506 -1.77 24.70 -1.41
N LYS A 507 -3.10 24.77 -1.45
CA LYS A 507 -4.04 24.43 -0.36
C LYS A 507 -3.79 25.29 0.90
N ALA A 508 -3.29 26.49 0.72
CA ALA A 508 -2.99 27.42 1.83
C ALA A 508 -4.24 27.89 2.59
N ASP A 509 -5.43 27.64 2.08
CA ASP A 509 -6.72 27.83 2.72
C ASP A 509 -7.00 26.83 3.85
N LEU A 510 -6.30 25.71 3.88
CA LEU A 510 -6.40 24.66 4.90
C LEU A 510 -5.41 24.84 6.06
N VAL A 511 -4.59 25.90 6.03
CA VAL A 511 -3.51 26.14 7.01
C VAL A 511 -3.67 27.51 7.63
N ASP A 512 -3.35 27.63 8.91
CA ASP A 512 -3.36 28.92 9.61
C ASP A 512 -2.30 29.89 9.04
N ALA A 513 -2.64 31.19 9.03
CA ALA A 513 -1.75 32.22 8.49
C ALA A 513 -0.38 32.25 9.18
N ARG A 514 -0.31 31.99 10.49
CA ARG A 514 0.95 31.93 11.26
C ARG A 514 1.83 30.74 10.84
N GLU A 515 1.19 29.60 10.64
CA GLU A 515 1.87 28.38 10.23
C GLU A 515 2.41 28.52 8.80
N LEU A 516 1.61 29.10 7.91
CA LEU A 516 2.07 29.40 6.54
C LEU A 516 3.26 30.37 6.53
N GLU A 517 3.23 31.40 7.38
CA GLU A 517 4.35 32.34 7.51
C GLU A 517 5.61 31.66 8.07
N ALA A 518 5.46 30.72 9.00
CA ALA A 518 6.57 29.93 9.51
C ALA A 518 7.18 29.03 8.42
N MET A 519 6.35 28.39 7.59
CA MET A 519 6.81 27.60 6.43
C MET A 519 7.61 28.45 5.45
N LEU A 520 7.14 29.64 5.13
CA LEU A 520 7.80 30.57 4.22
C LEU A 520 9.16 31.01 4.77
N ARG A 521 9.26 31.30 6.07
CA ARG A 521 10.52 31.65 6.75
C ARG A 521 11.50 30.47 6.72
N HIS A 522 11.02 29.27 7.00
CA HIS A 522 11.88 28.06 6.99
C HIS A 522 12.58 27.86 5.66
N VAL A 523 11.82 27.92 4.57
CA VAL A 523 12.37 27.76 3.22
C VAL A 523 13.32 28.90 2.85
N SER A 524 13.06 30.14 3.30
CA SER A 524 13.94 31.28 3.06
C SER A 524 15.30 31.14 3.75
N ILE A 525 15.34 30.48 4.94
CA ILE A 525 16.57 30.25 5.70
C ILE A 525 17.41 29.13 5.05
N GLU A 526 16.78 28.03 4.63
CA GLU A 526 17.48 26.91 4.00
C GLU A 526 18.10 27.30 2.65
N SER A 527 17.43 28.16 1.89
CA SER A 527 17.99 28.67 0.62
C SER A 527 19.11 29.71 0.80
N GLY A 528 19.35 30.19 2.03
CA GLY A 528 20.30 31.24 2.39
C GLY A 528 21.69 30.79 2.84
N SER A 529 21.97 29.50 3.00
CA SER A 529 23.15 29.02 3.73
C SER A 529 24.40 28.66 2.93
N GLU A 530 24.52 28.93 1.61
CA GLU A 530 25.85 28.91 0.96
C GLU A 530 26.01 29.92 -0.19
N PRO A 531 27.18 30.59 -0.26
CA PRO A 531 27.40 31.64 -1.21
C PRO A 531 28.00 31.12 -2.52
N ILE A 532 27.18 30.75 -3.47
CA ILE A 532 27.63 30.63 -4.85
C ILE A 532 26.92 31.72 -5.69
N GLY A 533 27.74 32.62 -6.22
CA GLY A 533 27.42 33.90 -6.80
C GLY A 533 26.13 34.03 -7.63
N HIS A 534 25.51 35.17 -7.45
CA HIS A 534 24.54 35.85 -8.31
C HIS A 534 23.06 35.44 -8.38
N PHE A 535 22.59 34.40 -7.66
CA PHE A 535 21.16 34.05 -7.69
C PHE A 535 20.46 34.11 -6.33
N ARG A 536 20.85 35.03 -5.45
CA ARG A 536 20.48 35.07 -4.02
C ARG A 536 19.04 35.53 -3.68
N ASP A 537 18.24 36.01 -4.63
CA ASP A 537 17.00 36.76 -4.29
C ASP A 537 15.69 36.16 -4.81
N GLU A 538 15.61 34.89 -5.23
CA GLU A 538 14.50 34.46 -6.08
C GLU A 538 13.67 33.24 -5.63
N CYS A 539 13.68 32.86 -4.37
CA CYS A 539 12.59 32.04 -3.83
C CYS A 539 11.36 32.93 -3.59
N LYS A 540 10.54 33.09 -4.62
CA LYS A 540 9.34 33.93 -4.54
C LYS A 540 8.10 33.05 -4.48
N PHE A 541 7.25 33.31 -3.48
CA PHE A 541 6.11 32.49 -3.10
C PHE A 541 4.81 32.99 -3.71
N VAL A 542 3.99 32.08 -4.23
CA VAL A 542 2.64 32.40 -4.72
C VAL A 542 1.60 31.59 -3.96
N ARG A 543 0.62 32.28 -3.38
CA ARG A 543 -0.54 31.67 -2.72
C ARG A 543 -1.69 31.53 -3.73
N ILE A 544 -2.25 30.32 -3.85
CA ILE A 544 -3.44 30.09 -4.67
C ILE A 544 -4.62 29.72 -3.75
N PRO A 545 -5.67 30.54 -3.68
CA PRO A 545 -6.87 30.21 -2.93
C PRO A 545 -7.74 29.20 -3.68
N ALA A 546 -8.29 28.21 -2.98
CA ALA A 546 -9.08 27.11 -3.54
C ALA A 546 -10.43 27.53 -4.14
N ARG A 547 -10.99 28.66 -3.71
CA ARG A 547 -12.31 29.16 -4.16
C ARG A 547 -12.31 30.69 -4.25
N SER A 548 -12.00 31.26 -5.38
CA SER A 548 -12.34 32.67 -5.60
C SER A 548 -12.68 32.99 -7.05
N ASN A 549 -13.70 33.82 -7.25
CA ASN A 549 -14.07 34.44 -8.53
C ASN A 549 -12.99 35.42 -9.07
N ARG A 550 -11.81 35.46 -8.43
CA ARG A 550 -10.71 36.37 -8.76
C ARG A 550 -9.56 35.67 -9.47
N ARG A 551 -9.87 34.67 -10.34
CA ARG A 551 -8.91 33.95 -11.17
C ARG A 551 -7.95 34.89 -11.92
N ASN A 552 -8.42 36.05 -12.33
CA ASN A 552 -7.63 37.00 -13.14
C ASN A 552 -6.49 37.70 -12.37
N ILE A 553 -6.67 38.02 -11.07
CA ILE A 553 -5.62 38.70 -10.28
C ILE A 553 -4.47 37.74 -9.95
N VAL A 554 -4.78 36.54 -9.53
CA VAL A 554 -3.77 35.49 -9.27
C VAL A 554 -3.02 35.14 -10.54
N ARG A 555 -3.73 35.03 -11.65
CA ARG A 555 -3.16 34.78 -12.96
C ARG A 555 -2.18 35.88 -13.39
N SER A 556 -2.56 37.14 -13.31
CA SER A 556 -1.72 38.29 -13.70
C SER A 556 -0.41 38.38 -12.88
N HIS A 557 -0.48 38.17 -11.55
CA HIS A 557 0.71 38.16 -10.69
C HIS A 557 1.65 36.99 -11.01
N PHE A 558 1.08 35.82 -11.21
CA PHE A 558 1.82 34.62 -11.55
C PHE A 558 2.50 34.74 -12.92
N GLU A 559 1.78 35.23 -13.91
CA GLU A 559 2.28 35.51 -15.26
C GLU A 559 3.44 36.51 -15.27
N THR A 560 3.34 37.59 -14.46
CA THR A 560 4.39 38.58 -14.30
C THR A 560 5.66 37.97 -13.67
N ARG A 561 5.52 37.09 -12.69
CA ARG A 561 6.65 36.42 -12.03
C ARG A 561 7.33 35.41 -12.95
N ILE A 562 6.56 34.65 -13.72
CA ILE A 562 7.10 33.76 -14.75
C ILE A 562 7.95 34.55 -15.75
N LEU A 563 7.46 35.71 -16.24
CA LEU A 563 8.23 36.55 -17.17
C LEU A 563 9.53 37.02 -16.55
N GLN A 564 9.54 37.45 -15.29
CA GLN A 564 10.77 37.91 -14.61
C GLN A 564 11.82 36.81 -14.46
N LEU A 565 11.41 35.55 -14.27
CA LEU A 565 12.33 34.43 -14.12
C LEU A 565 12.85 33.85 -15.45
N ILE A 566 12.06 33.99 -16.51
CA ILE A 566 12.45 33.52 -17.85
C ILE A 566 13.39 34.52 -18.55
N GLU A 567 13.26 35.81 -18.26
CA GLU A 567 14.04 36.90 -18.87
C GLU A 567 14.67 37.77 -17.76
N PRO A 568 15.87 37.41 -17.26
CA PRO A 568 16.51 38.14 -16.17
C PRO A 568 16.95 39.57 -16.54
N GLU A 569 17.03 39.94 -17.83
CA GLU A 569 17.34 41.29 -18.29
C GLU A 569 16.16 42.29 -18.13
N TRP A 570 15.05 41.85 -17.60
CA TRP A 570 13.85 42.64 -17.40
C TRP A 570 13.96 43.52 -16.15
N GLN A 571 14.45 44.72 -16.27
CA GLN A 571 14.33 45.75 -15.25
C GLN A 571 12.90 46.26 -15.20
N LEU A 572 12.25 46.10 -14.02
CA LEU A 572 10.88 46.54 -13.71
C LEU A 572 10.61 48.02 -14.12
N ASP A 573 11.65 48.86 -14.18
CA ASP A 573 11.55 50.27 -14.54
C ASP A 573 11.10 50.55 -15.98
N ARG A 574 11.27 49.63 -16.91
CA ARG A 574 10.80 49.83 -18.30
C ARG A 574 9.33 49.47 -18.52
N VAL A 575 8.76 48.66 -17.64
CA VAL A 575 7.35 48.17 -17.76
C VAL A 575 6.36 49.26 -17.40
N TYR A 576 6.71 50.14 -16.45
CA TYR A 576 5.81 51.17 -15.93
C TYR A 576 6.03 52.53 -16.49
N LYS A 577 7.10 52.79 -17.25
CA LYS A 577 7.39 54.10 -17.85
C LYS A 577 6.74 54.35 -19.21
N ASN A 578 6.22 53.32 -19.90
CA ASN A 578 5.72 53.47 -21.27
C ASN A 578 4.20 53.23 -21.45
N GLU A 579 3.38 53.21 -20.43
CA GLU A 579 1.91 53.26 -20.59
C GLU A 579 1.36 54.61 -20.17
N PRO A 580 1.01 55.52 -21.09
CA PRO A 580 0.21 56.67 -20.81
C PRO A 580 -1.26 56.26 -20.82
N SER A 581 -1.88 55.99 -19.72
CA SER A 581 -3.32 55.75 -19.57
C SER A 581 -3.78 54.33 -19.26
N SER A 582 -3.17 53.65 -18.27
CA SER A 582 -3.85 52.58 -17.54
C SER A 582 -4.63 53.18 -16.34
N PRO A 583 -5.90 52.81 -16.10
CA PRO A 583 -6.67 53.31 -14.96
C PRO A 583 -6.17 52.86 -13.58
N PHE A 584 -5.00 52.24 -13.51
CA PHE A 584 -4.38 51.78 -12.26
C PHE A 584 -3.06 52.52 -12.00
N HIS A 585 -3.12 53.76 -11.59
CA HIS A 585 -1.98 54.46 -10.98
C HIS A 585 -1.81 53.94 -9.53
N PHE A 586 -0.83 53.12 -9.32
CA PHE A 586 -0.35 52.76 -7.97
C PHE A 586 0.69 53.81 -7.55
N ASN A 587 0.43 54.54 -6.46
CA ASN A 587 1.44 55.40 -5.83
C ASN A 587 2.39 54.54 -4.98
N ASP A 588 3.54 55.08 -4.53
CA ASP A 588 4.57 54.31 -3.79
C ASP A 588 4.07 53.68 -2.49
N ARG A 589 3.01 54.20 -1.89
CA ARG A 589 2.31 53.57 -0.75
C ARG A 589 1.56 52.32 -1.15
N GLN A 590 0.97 52.28 -2.33
CA GLN A 590 0.27 51.10 -2.86
C GLN A 590 1.26 50.03 -3.32
N ARG A 591 2.51 50.38 -3.67
CA ARG A 591 3.59 49.44 -3.98
C ARG A 591 4.06 48.69 -2.73
N ALA A 592 4.18 49.37 -1.59
CA ALA A 592 4.50 48.76 -0.31
C ALA A 592 3.33 47.90 0.23
N GLU A 593 2.09 48.34 0.01
CA GLU A 593 0.89 47.60 0.37
C GLU A 593 0.69 46.34 -0.51
N CYS A 594 1.04 46.35 -1.80
CA CYS A 594 0.94 45.17 -2.65
C CYS A 594 1.86 44.02 -2.21
N VAL A 595 3.03 44.30 -1.65
CA VAL A 595 3.91 43.27 -1.08
C VAL A 595 3.34 42.70 0.23
N CYS A 596 2.61 43.50 1.01
CA CYS A 596 1.94 43.04 2.23
C CYS A 596 0.54 42.44 2.01
N TRP A 597 -0.13 42.74 0.89
CA TRP A 597 -1.53 42.32 0.65
C TRP A 597 -1.68 40.86 0.19
N VAL A 598 -0.64 40.23 -0.22
CA VAL A 598 -0.65 38.80 -0.56
C VAL A 598 -0.73 37.91 0.70
N SER A 599 -0.39 38.44 1.86
CA SER A 599 -0.37 37.69 3.13
C SER A 599 -1.61 37.82 4.04
N CYS A 600 -2.61 38.66 3.73
CA CYS A 600 -3.72 38.90 4.64
C CYS A 600 -5.09 38.88 3.93
N TRP A 601 -5.62 37.69 3.65
CA TRP A 601 -7.03 37.60 3.22
C TRP A 601 -7.77 36.44 3.89
N PHE A 602 -8.80 36.78 4.67
CA PHE A 602 -9.72 35.85 5.33
C PHE A 602 -10.98 35.59 4.50
N PRO A 603 -11.59 34.40 4.54
CA PRO A 603 -12.73 34.03 3.70
C PRO A 603 -14.11 34.36 4.28
N SER A 604 -14.23 35.20 5.25
CA SER A 604 -15.55 35.67 5.76
C SER A 604 -15.73 37.16 5.52
N GLY A 605 -16.69 37.51 4.66
CA GLY A 605 -17.03 38.82 4.17
C GLY A 605 -17.09 39.94 5.23
N GLY A 606 -16.02 40.67 5.37
CA GLY A 606 -15.94 41.83 6.23
C GLY A 606 -14.54 42.43 6.24
N PHE A 607 -14.37 43.59 5.65
CA PHE A 607 -13.16 44.38 5.78
C PHE A 607 -13.00 44.77 7.26
N ARG A 608 -12.09 44.13 7.99
CA ARG A 608 -11.56 44.73 9.22
C ARG A 608 -10.18 45.29 8.93
N ARG A 609 -10.09 46.63 8.96
CA ARG A 609 -8.80 47.33 9.03
C ARG A 609 -8.15 46.95 10.36
N LEU A 610 -7.00 46.30 10.32
CA LEU A 610 -6.14 46.17 11.50
C LEU A 610 -5.47 47.55 11.74
N PRO A 611 -5.51 48.09 12.98
CA PRO A 611 -4.87 49.34 13.30
C PRO A 611 -3.36 49.18 13.38
N ASN A 612 -2.66 50.06 12.68
CA ASN A 612 -1.28 50.51 12.89
C ASN A 612 -0.19 49.45 13.23
N LEU A 613 0.46 48.90 12.21
CA LEU A 613 1.80 48.31 12.31
C LEU A 613 2.92 49.36 12.11
N ARG A 614 2.74 50.61 12.64
CA ARG A 614 3.76 51.66 12.54
C ARG A 614 4.82 51.63 13.64
N SER A 615 4.72 50.73 14.64
CA SER A 615 5.65 50.73 15.80
C SER A 615 6.67 49.59 15.85
N ALA A 616 6.73 48.72 14.85
CA ALA A 616 7.66 47.59 14.83
C ALA A 616 8.83 47.68 13.81
N LEU A 617 8.99 48.85 13.17
CA LEU A 617 10.10 49.12 12.22
C LEU A 617 11.04 50.24 12.70
N ALA A 618 10.99 50.59 14.00
CA ALA A 618 11.91 51.54 14.63
C ALA A 618 12.38 51.00 15.98
N SER A 619 13.04 49.86 15.97
CA SER A 619 13.99 49.45 17.00
C SER A 619 14.90 48.33 16.40
#